data_51a166cee9cb9baffd498adf43c4c778
#
_entry.id   51a166cee9cb9baffd498adf43c4c778
#
_cell.length_a   1.000
_cell.length_b   1.000
_cell.length_c   1.000
_cell.angle_alpha   90.00
_cell.angle_beta   90.00
_cell.angle_gamma   90.00
#
_symmetry.space_group_name_H-M   'P 1'
#
loop_
_entity.id
_entity.type
_entity.pdbx_description
1 polymer ?
#
loop_
_entity_poly.entity_id
_entity_poly.type
_entity_poly.pdbx_seq_one_letter_code
_entity_poly.pdbx_strand_id
1 'polypeptide(L)'
;MNKAFVLFDRDGTLIEHVHHLINPNLVQFKNDLQSSLQILEKVGYRFGIISNQSVVGRGLASISDVEKVNTKIIDFLKPFGIIFDFVYFCPHLPGIGCGCRKPAISFGLKAIAEHQLDPSQSFMVGDQESDLLFGKNLGCTTIQVQGNAAKSSFADYYSDTLEGAAKWILTKKE
;
A
#
# COMPACT_ATOMS: atom_id res chain seq x y z
N MET A 1 -7.70 19.98 -8.93
CA MET A 1 -7.43 20.08 -7.49
C MET A 1 -6.66 18.83 -7.07
N ASN A 2 -5.58 19.03 -6.31
CA ASN A 2 -4.82 17.92 -5.76
C ASN A 2 -5.67 17.10 -4.79
N LYS A 3 -5.42 15.79 -4.72
CA LYS A 3 -6.25 14.83 -3.99
C LYS A 3 -5.45 14.14 -2.89
N ALA A 4 -6.06 14.00 -1.74
CA ALA A 4 -5.49 13.25 -0.62
C ALA A 4 -5.67 11.74 -0.82
N PHE A 5 -4.58 10.99 -0.72
CA PHE A 5 -4.56 9.54 -0.88
C PHE A 5 -4.09 8.85 0.40
N VAL A 6 -4.59 7.64 0.60
CA VAL A 6 -3.92 6.67 1.46
C VAL A 6 -3.34 5.59 0.54
N LEU A 7 -2.01 5.53 0.51
CA LEU A 7 -1.23 4.55 -0.23
C LEU A 7 -0.96 3.36 0.67
N PHE A 8 -1.12 2.17 0.14
CA PHE A 8 -0.91 0.94 0.90
C PHE A 8 0.16 0.07 0.25
N ASP A 9 1.02 -0.53 1.07
CA ASP A 9 1.62 -1.79 0.68
C ASP A 9 0.57 -2.89 0.65
N ARG A 10 0.87 -4.02 0.00
CA ARG A 10 -0.06 -5.15 -0.15
C ARG A 10 0.12 -6.20 0.93
N ASP A 11 1.28 -6.87 0.89
CA ASP A 11 1.57 -8.04 1.71
C ASP A 11 2.01 -7.64 3.12
N GLY A 12 1.31 -8.12 4.14
CA GLY A 12 1.53 -7.69 5.54
C GLY A 12 0.71 -6.46 5.93
N THR A 13 0.10 -5.75 4.97
CA THR A 13 -0.65 -4.52 5.19
C THR A 13 -2.14 -4.70 4.91
N LEU A 14 -2.55 -4.93 3.65
CA LEU A 14 -3.96 -5.19 3.29
C LEU A 14 -4.33 -6.67 3.48
N ILE A 15 -3.37 -7.54 3.25
CA ILE A 15 -3.49 -8.99 3.39
C ILE A 15 -2.41 -9.53 4.30
N GLU A 16 -2.62 -10.72 4.85
CA GLU A 16 -1.60 -11.41 5.63
C GLU A 16 -0.38 -11.71 4.75
N HIS A 17 0.80 -11.68 5.36
CA HIS A 17 2.03 -11.99 4.63
C HIS A 17 2.09 -13.50 4.36
N VAL A 18 2.01 -13.87 3.07
CA VAL A 18 2.24 -15.23 2.58
C VAL A 18 3.49 -15.23 1.72
N HIS A 19 4.45 -16.08 2.06
CA HIS A 19 5.72 -16.13 1.32
C HIS A 19 5.48 -16.49 -0.14
N HIS A 20 5.97 -15.65 -1.06
CA HIS A 20 5.81 -15.80 -2.51
C HIS A 20 4.34 -16.03 -2.95
N LEU A 21 3.42 -15.19 -2.46
CA LEU A 21 2.00 -15.29 -2.78
C LEU A 21 1.76 -15.06 -4.30
N ILE A 22 1.41 -16.13 -4.99
CA ILE A 22 1.10 -16.14 -6.43
C ILE A 22 -0.27 -16.73 -6.73
N ASN A 23 -0.84 -17.48 -5.78
CA ASN A 23 -2.16 -18.08 -5.92
C ASN A 23 -3.21 -17.21 -5.22
N PRO A 24 -4.18 -16.64 -5.96
CA PRO A 24 -5.22 -15.77 -5.37
C PRO A 24 -6.12 -16.49 -4.36
N ASN A 25 -6.19 -17.84 -4.38
CA ASN A 25 -6.96 -18.60 -3.42
C ASN A 25 -6.29 -18.67 -2.03
N LEU A 26 -5.01 -18.31 -1.92
CA LEU A 26 -4.27 -18.24 -0.66
C LEU A 26 -4.28 -16.84 -0.03
N VAL A 27 -4.96 -15.88 -0.65
CA VAL A 27 -5.13 -14.53 -0.08
C VAL A 27 -5.92 -14.61 1.21
N GLN A 28 -5.33 -14.10 2.28
CA GLN A 28 -5.97 -13.95 3.59
C GLN A 28 -6.07 -12.45 3.90
N PHE A 29 -7.28 -11.93 3.95
CA PHE A 29 -7.51 -10.52 4.23
C PHE A 29 -7.30 -10.21 5.71
N LYS A 30 -6.77 -9.01 6.01
CA LYS A 30 -6.78 -8.49 7.39
C LYS A 30 -8.23 -8.38 7.86
N ASN A 31 -8.48 -8.78 9.12
CA ASN A 31 -9.84 -8.83 9.67
C ASN A 31 -10.54 -7.47 9.69
N ASP A 32 -9.77 -6.40 9.86
CA ASP A 32 -10.23 -5.01 9.94
C ASP A 32 -10.08 -4.24 8.59
N LEU A 33 -9.70 -4.93 7.51
CA LEU A 33 -9.45 -4.31 6.20
C LEU A 33 -10.65 -3.51 5.69
N GLN A 34 -11.80 -4.15 5.58
CA GLN A 34 -13.00 -3.52 5.01
C GLN A 34 -13.44 -2.31 5.83
N SER A 35 -13.60 -2.46 7.14
CA SER A 35 -14.06 -1.39 8.02
C SER A 35 -13.08 -0.21 8.04
N SER A 36 -11.79 -0.48 8.05
CA SER A 36 -10.74 0.54 8.03
C SER A 36 -10.77 1.40 6.77
N LEU A 37 -10.91 0.77 5.60
CA LEU A 37 -10.97 1.52 4.35
C LEU A 37 -12.28 2.26 4.18
N GLN A 38 -13.41 1.70 4.64
CA GLN A 38 -14.72 2.36 4.58
C GLN A 38 -14.77 3.67 5.38
N ILE A 39 -14.15 3.75 6.56
CA ILE A 39 -14.14 5.01 7.32
C ILE A 39 -13.28 6.09 6.65
N LEU A 40 -12.23 5.71 5.93
CA LEU A 40 -11.38 6.64 5.17
C LEU A 40 -12.08 7.10 3.88
N GLU A 41 -12.77 6.18 3.18
CA GLU A 41 -13.54 6.48 1.98
C GLU A 41 -14.65 7.50 2.26
N LYS A 42 -15.41 7.31 3.35
CA LYS A 42 -16.49 8.20 3.77
C LYS A 42 -16.07 9.66 3.98
N VAL A 43 -14.82 9.89 4.32
CA VAL A 43 -14.27 11.25 4.46
C VAL A 43 -13.52 11.72 3.21
N GLY A 44 -13.56 10.94 2.11
CA GLY A 44 -13.10 11.34 0.78
C GLY A 44 -11.62 11.07 0.50
N TYR A 45 -10.95 10.20 1.26
CA TYR A 45 -9.64 9.70 0.86
C TYR A 45 -9.77 8.77 -0.35
N ARG A 46 -8.80 8.88 -1.26
CA ARG A 46 -8.64 7.97 -2.39
C ARG A 46 -7.56 6.94 -2.07
N PHE A 47 -7.54 5.83 -2.78
CA PHE A 47 -6.66 4.71 -2.48
C PHE A 47 -5.77 4.33 -3.64
N GLY A 48 -4.54 3.95 -3.31
CA GLY A 48 -3.59 3.33 -4.23
C GLY A 48 -2.82 2.20 -3.56
N ILE A 49 -2.45 1.20 -4.34
CA ILE A 49 -1.56 0.12 -3.90
C ILE A 49 -0.21 0.27 -4.60
N ILE A 50 0.87 0.21 -3.82
CA ILE A 50 2.25 0.20 -4.34
C ILE A 50 3.03 -0.90 -3.63
N SER A 51 3.39 -1.96 -4.35
CA SER A 51 4.04 -3.14 -3.77
C SER A 51 5.32 -3.58 -4.47
N ASN A 52 6.18 -4.29 -3.76
CA ASN A 52 7.38 -4.91 -4.28
C ASN A 52 7.15 -6.41 -4.51
N GLN A 53 7.09 -6.86 -5.77
CA GLN A 53 6.75 -8.24 -6.15
C GLN A 53 7.91 -8.94 -6.84
N SER A 54 9.00 -9.17 -6.14
CA SER A 54 10.22 -9.80 -6.69
C SER A 54 10.05 -11.26 -7.12
N VAL A 55 8.92 -11.88 -6.83
CA VAL A 55 8.59 -13.24 -7.32
C VAL A 55 8.67 -13.32 -8.84
N VAL A 56 8.33 -12.26 -9.55
CA VAL A 56 8.45 -12.18 -11.03
C VAL A 56 9.91 -12.18 -11.44
N GLY A 57 10.72 -11.30 -10.89
CA GLY A 57 12.16 -11.22 -11.19
C GLY A 57 12.94 -12.47 -10.78
N ARG A 58 12.40 -13.28 -9.86
CA ARG A 58 12.95 -14.59 -9.48
C ARG A 58 12.55 -15.72 -10.43
N GLY A 59 11.66 -15.44 -11.40
CA GLY A 59 11.12 -16.47 -12.29
C GLY A 59 10.14 -17.44 -11.61
N LEU A 60 9.60 -17.08 -10.44
CA LEU A 60 8.66 -17.89 -9.67
C LEU A 60 7.20 -17.62 -10.06
N ALA A 61 6.94 -16.48 -10.70
CA ALA A 61 5.61 -16.05 -11.13
C ALA A 61 5.70 -15.21 -12.40
N SER A 62 4.61 -15.17 -13.15
CA SER A 62 4.40 -14.18 -14.22
C SER A 62 3.81 -12.87 -13.65
N ILE A 63 3.87 -11.80 -14.45
CA ILE A 63 3.15 -10.55 -14.15
C ILE A 63 1.65 -10.83 -13.95
N SER A 64 1.06 -11.67 -14.81
CA SER A 64 -0.34 -12.06 -14.75
C SER A 64 -0.72 -12.73 -13.42
N ASP A 65 0.17 -13.52 -12.84
CA ASP A 65 -0.11 -14.16 -11.53
C ASP A 65 -0.17 -13.11 -10.40
N VAL A 66 0.69 -12.10 -10.42
CA VAL A 66 0.62 -10.97 -9.48
C VAL A 66 -0.67 -10.17 -9.70
N GLU A 67 -1.05 -9.92 -10.95
CA GLU A 67 -2.29 -9.20 -11.29
C GLU A 67 -3.54 -9.95 -10.80
N LYS A 68 -3.58 -11.28 -10.89
CA LYS A 68 -4.69 -12.09 -10.34
C LYS A 68 -4.83 -11.92 -8.83
N VAL A 69 -3.73 -11.88 -8.09
CA VAL A 69 -3.74 -11.61 -6.65
C VAL A 69 -4.28 -10.20 -6.37
N ASN A 70 -3.82 -9.20 -7.12
CA ASN A 70 -4.30 -7.83 -6.98
C ASN A 70 -5.79 -7.72 -7.30
N THR A 71 -6.26 -8.36 -8.38
CA THR A 71 -7.68 -8.42 -8.75
C THR A 71 -8.52 -9.03 -7.64
N LYS A 72 -8.04 -10.10 -6.99
CA LYS A 72 -8.73 -10.71 -5.85
C LYS A 72 -8.99 -9.72 -4.71
N ILE A 73 -8.03 -8.83 -4.44
CA ILE A 73 -8.16 -7.81 -3.39
C ILE A 73 -9.18 -6.73 -3.81
N ILE A 74 -9.10 -6.27 -5.05
CA ILE A 74 -10.01 -5.26 -5.61
C ILE A 74 -11.45 -5.77 -5.60
N ASP A 75 -11.67 -6.99 -6.11
CA ASP A 75 -12.99 -7.60 -6.20
C ASP A 75 -13.62 -7.86 -4.84
N PHE A 76 -12.81 -8.19 -3.83
CA PHE A 76 -13.28 -8.34 -2.45
C PHE A 76 -13.80 -7.01 -1.88
N LEU A 77 -13.15 -5.89 -2.17
CA LEU A 77 -13.46 -4.58 -1.58
C LEU A 77 -14.50 -3.78 -2.37
N LYS A 78 -14.63 -4.06 -3.68
CA LYS A 78 -15.55 -3.35 -4.58
C LYS A 78 -17.02 -3.34 -4.13
N PRO A 79 -17.61 -4.46 -3.62
CA PRO A 79 -19.00 -4.45 -3.13
C PRO A 79 -19.24 -3.49 -1.95
N PHE A 80 -18.19 -3.08 -1.25
CA PHE A 80 -18.24 -2.17 -0.11
C PHE A 80 -18.02 -0.70 -0.50
N GLY A 81 -17.98 -0.39 -1.81
CA GLY A 81 -17.74 0.95 -2.34
C GLY A 81 -16.27 1.37 -2.36
N ILE A 82 -15.35 0.49 -1.96
CA ILE A 82 -13.92 0.80 -1.90
C ILE A 82 -13.30 0.56 -3.28
N ILE A 83 -12.71 1.62 -3.85
CA ILE A 83 -12.10 1.62 -5.18
C ILE A 83 -10.65 2.09 -5.05
N PHE A 84 -9.73 1.32 -5.62
CA PHE A 84 -8.35 1.76 -5.81
C PHE A 84 -8.21 2.47 -7.16
N ASP A 85 -7.69 3.69 -7.15
CA ASP A 85 -7.45 4.47 -8.37
C ASP A 85 -6.33 3.88 -9.21
N PHE A 86 -5.38 3.24 -8.55
CA PHE A 86 -4.27 2.55 -9.20
C PHE A 86 -3.71 1.42 -8.32
N VAL A 87 -3.10 0.47 -9.00
CA VAL A 87 -2.32 -0.62 -8.39
C VAL A 87 -1.02 -0.75 -9.15
N TYR A 88 0.08 -0.35 -8.53
CA TYR A 88 1.42 -0.45 -9.09
C TYR A 88 2.25 -1.48 -8.34
N PHE A 89 3.05 -2.25 -9.05
CA PHE A 89 3.99 -3.17 -8.41
C PHE A 89 5.32 -3.24 -9.17
N CYS A 90 6.39 -3.37 -8.41
CA CYS A 90 7.72 -3.59 -8.96
C CYS A 90 7.99 -5.09 -9.11
N PRO A 91 8.20 -5.60 -10.33
CA PRO A 91 8.48 -7.02 -10.56
C PRO A 91 9.95 -7.40 -10.36
N HIS A 92 10.83 -6.43 -10.14
CA HIS A 92 12.28 -6.63 -10.19
C HIS A 92 12.87 -7.18 -8.90
N LEU A 93 14.04 -7.83 -9.04
CA LEU A 93 14.85 -8.27 -7.90
C LEU A 93 15.36 -7.08 -7.07
N PRO A 94 15.61 -7.28 -5.77
CA PRO A 94 16.36 -6.32 -4.98
C PRO A 94 17.76 -6.08 -5.57
N GLY A 95 18.24 -4.83 -5.47
CA GLY A 95 19.61 -4.47 -5.83
C GLY A 95 19.89 -4.20 -7.31
N ILE A 96 18.93 -4.38 -8.23
CA ILE A 96 19.17 -4.12 -9.66
C ILE A 96 19.06 -2.65 -10.08
N GLY A 97 18.75 -1.76 -9.13
CA GLY A 97 18.72 -0.31 -9.40
C GLY A 97 17.53 0.17 -10.24
N CYS A 98 16.43 -0.60 -10.32
CA CYS A 98 15.21 -0.13 -10.98
C CYS A 98 14.58 1.02 -10.17
N GLY A 99 14.13 2.08 -10.82
CA GLY A 99 13.51 3.22 -10.13
C GLY A 99 12.13 2.95 -9.53
N CYS A 100 11.53 1.76 -9.76
CA CYS A 100 10.16 1.44 -9.33
C CYS A 100 10.06 0.67 -8.01
N ARG A 101 11.17 0.04 -7.54
CA ARG A 101 11.16 -0.71 -6.28
C ARG A 101 11.23 0.23 -5.09
N LYS A 102 10.27 0.16 -4.17
CA LYS A 102 10.36 0.89 -2.88
C LYS A 102 11.69 0.57 -2.18
N PRO A 103 12.41 1.57 -1.67
CA PRO A 103 12.00 2.95 -1.39
C PRO A 103 12.13 3.96 -2.55
N ALA A 104 12.45 3.54 -3.78
CA ALA A 104 12.46 4.42 -4.95
C ALA A 104 11.04 4.91 -5.30
N ILE A 105 10.89 6.17 -5.72
CA ILE A 105 9.61 6.88 -5.77
C ILE A 105 8.98 6.99 -7.16
N SER A 106 9.46 6.26 -8.18
CA SER A 106 8.91 6.41 -9.55
C SER A 106 7.40 6.18 -9.61
N PHE A 107 6.86 5.21 -8.88
CA PHE A 107 5.41 4.98 -8.82
C PHE A 107 4.67 6.10 -8.08
N GLY A 108 5.28 6.72 -7.08
CA GLY A 108 4.73 7.88 -6.41
C GLY A 108 4.66 9.09 -7.36
N LEU A 109 5.72 9.37 -8.11
CA LEU A 109 5.75 10.43 -9.12
C LEU A 109 4.72 10.16 -10.23
N LYS A 110 4.56 8.90 -10.64
CA LYS A 110 3.51 8.49 -11.58
C LYS A 110 2.12 8.77 -11.03
N ALA A 111 1.86 8.45 -9.77
CA ALA A 111 0.58 8.71 -9.11
C ALA A 111 0.28 10.21 -9.00
N ILE A 112 1.29 11.05 -8.73
CA ILE A 112 1.15 12.51 -8.76
C ILE A 112 0.71 12.98 -10.15
N ALA A 113 1.38 12.53 -11.20
CA ALA A 113 1.13 12.96 -12.57
C ALA A 113 -0.25 12.48 -13.11
N GLU A 114 -0.61 11.22 -12.87
CA GLU A 114 -1.79 10.59 -13.47
C GLU A 114 -3.06 10.77 -12.63
N HIS A 115 -2.93 10.83 -11.29
CA HIS A 115 -4.06 10.84 -10.36
C HIS A 115 -4.18 12.13 -9.54
N GLN A 116 -3.26 13.10 -9.75
CA GLN A 116 -3.23 14.37 -9.02
C GLN A 116 -3.04 14.17 -7.50
N LEU A 117 -2.28 13.13 -7.12
CA LEU A 117 -1.95 12.88 -5.72
C LEU A 117 -1.18 14.06 -5.14
N ASP A 118 -1.59 14.54 -3.96
CA ASP A 118 -0.87 15.52 -3.16
C ASP A 118 -0.10 14.80 -2.05
N PRO A 119 1.22 14.67 -2.15
CA PRO A 119 1.99 13.97 -1.12
C PRO A 119 1.82 14.56 0.27
N SER A 120 1.74 15.90 0.38
CA SER A 120 1.65 16.62 1.66
C SER A 120 0.36 16.34 2.42
N GLN A 121 -0.69 15.92 1.72
CA GLN A 121 -1.99 15.54 2.29
C GLN A 121 -2.23 14.03 2.30
N SER A 122 -1.24 13.26 1.85
CA SER A 122 -1.36 11.82 1.65
C SER A 122 -0.56 11.02 2.69
N PHE A 123 -0.93 9.76 2.81
CA PHE A 123 -0.33 8.82 3.75
C PHE A 123 0.24 7.61 3.01
N MET A 124 1.35 7.09 3.50
CA MET A 124 1.86 5.76 3.12
C MET A 124 1.74 4.84 4.32
N VAL A 125 0.97 3.77 4.17
CA VAL A 125 0.74 2.73 5.17
C VAL A 125 1.44 1.46 4.73
N GLY A 126 2.31 0.92 5.55
CA GLY A 126 3.07 -0.29 5.25
C GLY A 126 3.63 -0.97 6.49
N ASP A 127 4.13 -2.18 6.34
CA ASP A 127 4.72 -2.98 7.42
C ASP A 127 6.27 -2.99 7.37
N GLN A 128 6.86 -2.64 6.21
CA GLN A 128 8.31 -2.68 5.99
C GLN A 128 8.91 -1.28 5.98
N GLU A 129 10.19 -1.20 6.38
CA GLU A 129 10.95 0.05 6.33
C GLU A 129 11.00 0.68 4.93
N SER A 130 11.05 -0.16 3.88
CA SER A 130 11.02 0.32 2.49
C SER A 130 9.76 1.09 2.11
N ASP A 131 8.62 0.79 2.76
CA ASP A 131 7.36 1.49 2.55
C ASP A 131 7.41 2.88 3.17
N LEU A 132 7.92 2.94 4.39
CA LEU A 132 8.04 4.19 5.15
C LEU A 132 9.04 5.13 4.49
N LEU A 133 10.21 4.61 4.08
CA LEU A 133 11.20 5.38 3.32
C LEU A 133 10.63 5.87 1.98
N PHE A 134 9.84 5.03 1.28
CA PHE A 134 9.12 5.47 0.08
C PHE A 134 8.19 6.65 0.39
N GLY A 135 7.38 6.54 1.44
CA GLY A 135 6.47 7.60 1.88
C GLY A 135 7.22 8.89 2.21
N LYS A 136 8.30 8.81 3.01
CA LYS A 136 9.15 9.96 3.35
C LYS A 136 9.78 10.60 2.13
N ASN A 137 10.35 9.80 1.23
CA ASN A 137 11.00 10.30 0.02
C ASN A 137 10.00 10.98 -0.93
N LEU A 138 8.74 10.56 -0.92
CA LEU A 138 7.67 11.17 -1.69
C LEU A 138 7.08 12.43 -1.04
N GLY A 139 7.24 12.58 0.27
CA GLY A 139 6.67 13.69 1.06
C GLY A 139 5.34 13.37 1.72
N CYS A 140 5.00 12.08 1.86
CA CYS A 140 3.81 11.61 2.56
C CYS A 140 4.05 11.47 4.07
N THR A 141 2.99 11.55 4.85
CA THR A 141 2.97 11.07 6.24
C THR A 141 3.01 9.54 6.25
N THR A 142 3.82 8.95 7.12
CA THR A 142 4.10 7.51 7.11
C THR A 142 3.55 6.81 8.33
N ILE A 143 2.90 5.67 8.11
CA ILE A 143 2.29 4.87 9.16
C ILE A 143 2.80 3.44 9.04
N GLN A 144 3.44 2.96 10.08
CA GLN A 144 3.78 1.55 10.19
C GLN A 144 2.62 0.80 10.84
N VAL A 145 2.11 -0.20 10.13
CA VAL A 145 1.16 -1.16 10.70
C VAL A 145 1.90 -2.41 11.15
N GLN A 146 1.23 -3.20 11.99
CA GLN A 146 1.79 -4.42 12.56
C GLN A 146 2.54 -5.25 11.53
N GLY A 147 3.85 -5.43 11.77
CA GLY A 147 4.74 -6.30 11.03
C GLY A 147 5.66 -7.04 12.01
N ASN A 148 6.42 -8.01 11.51
CA ASN A 148 7.46 -8.69 12.30
C ASN A 148 8.70 -7.81 12.54
N ALA A 149 8.72 -6.62 11.93
CA ALA A 149 9.81 -5.67 12.07
C ALA A 149 9.68 -4.82 13.34
N ALA A 150 10.82 -4.44 13.91
CA ALA A 150 10.85 -3.44 14.99
C ALA A 150 10.22 -2.11 14.50
N LYS A 151 9.75 -1.29 15.44
CA LYS A 151 9.26 0.06 15.12
C LYS A 151 10.34 0.85 14.40
N SER A 152 10.03 1.30 13.19
CA SER A 152 10.95 2.07 12.36
C SER A 152 10.98 3.53 12.79
N SER A 153 12.16 4.14 12.79
CA SER A 153 12.32 5.58 13.00
C SER A 153 11.78 6.44 11.86
N PHE A 154 11.43 5.82 10.72
CA PHE A 154 10.82 6.49 9.58
C PHE A 154 9.30 6.55 9.65
N ALA A 155 8.67 5.93 10.67
CA ALA A 155 7.23 6.02 10.89
C ALA A 155 6.89 7.30 11.67
N ASP A 156 5.94 8.10 11.16
CA ASP A 156 5.32 9.19 11.92
C ASP A 156 4.31 8.66 12.94
N TYR A 157 3.74 7.51 12.65
CA TYR A 157 2.82 6.82 13.53
C TYR A 157 2.98 5.30 13.43
N TYR A 158 2.75 4.61 14.53
CA TYR A 158 2.72 3.15 14.60
C TYR A 158 1.36 2.67 15.09
N SER A 159 0.81 1.65 14.46
CA SER A 159 -0.43 1.00 14.84
C SER A 159 -0.32 -0.51 14.75
N ASP A 160 -0.90 -1.22 15.70
CA ASP A 160 -1.00 -2.69 15.64
C ASP A 160 -2.04 -3.19 14.64
N THR A 161 -2.92 -2.31 14.15
CA THR A 161 -4.04 -2.65 13.27
C THR A 161 -4.25 -1.60 12.18
N LEU A 162 -4.88 -1.99 11.06
CA LEU A 162 -5.33 -1.04 10.05
C LEU A 162 -6.39 -0.08 10.60
N GLU A 163 -7.26 -0.56 11.47
CA GLU A 163 -8.29 0.27 12.11
C GLU A 163 -7.67 1.39 12.94
N GLY A 164 -6.65 1.08 13.72
CA GLY A 164 -5.90 2.09 14.50
C GLY A 164 -5.22 3.11 13.60
N ALA A 165 -4.61 2.67 12.50
CA ALA A 165 -4.02 3.54 11.48
C ALA A 165 -5.08 4.46 10.85
N ALA A 166 -6.22 3.89 10.44
CA ALA A 166 -7.32 4.64 9.84
C ALA A 166 -7.90 5.69 10.81
N LYS A 167 -8.14 5.32 12.06
CA LYS A 167 -8.61 6.27 13.10
C LYS A 167 -7.62 7.41 13.30
N TRP A 168 -6.33 7.13 13.33
CA TRP A 168 -5.32 8.17 13.46
C TRP A 168 -5.28 9.11 12.24
N ILE A 169 -5.41 8.58 11.02
CA ILE A 169 -5.50 9.40 9.79
C ILE A 169 -6.66 10.39 9.89
N LEU A 170 -7.81 9.96 10.41
CA LEU A 170 -8.97 10.84 10.57
C LEU A 170 -8.68 12.05 11.47
N THR A 171 -7.81 11.92 12.49
CA THR A 171 -7.43 13.04 13.36
C THR A 171 -6.57 14.10 12.64
N LYS A 172 -6.10 13.83 11.42
CA LYS A 172 -5.27 14.76 10.62
C LYS A 172 -6.07 15.54 9.58
N LYS A 173 -7.38 15.33 9.52
CA LYS A 173 -8.27 15.95 8.55
C LYS A 173 -8.97 17.23 9.06
N GLU A 174 -8.52 17.77 10.19
CA GLU A 174 -9.01 19.03 10.73
C GLU A 174 -8.43 20.24 10.00
#